data_8d8ba693d10645ff577a18f23d7ee03b
#
_entry.id   8d8ba693d10645ff577a18f23d7ee03b
#
_cell.length_a   1.000
_cell.length_b   1.000
_cell.length_c   1.000
_cell.angle_alpha   90.00
_cell.angle_beta   90.00
_cell.angle_gamma   90.00
#
_symmetry.space_group_name_H-M   'P 1'
#
loop_
_entity.id
_entity.type
_entity.pdbx_description
1 polymer ?
#
loop_
_entity_poly.entity_id
_entity_poly.type
_entity_poly.pdbx_seq_one_letter_code
_entity_poly.pdbx_strand_id
1 'polypeptide(L)'
;MEKNICLFIPYHKDYHSIHTINFVLETKHQPYTKPISQSVYKVHYVRSGKGYIHIMGKDIELKEGDLFFTFPAVPFSIESKENFSYMYISFLGSRANMIMEKLKINAYNFIFHGCNAIYSFWENGLKTHEDLTDLIAESILLYTFTYLGGKTLSEIKKPNTKNQFTMKIKKYIDDNFSNPSLSLKDISDEFSYDKKYISSIFKKIQVSEFQNT
;
A
#
# COMPACT_ATOMS: atom_id res chain seq x y z
N MET A 1 14.57 -12.54 -28.32
CA MET A 1 14.35 -11.14 -27.92
C MET A 1 12.96 -11.08 -27.30
N GLU A 2 12.85 -10.79 -26.03
CA GLU A 2 11.54 -10.53 -25.41
C GLU A 2 10.97 -9.23 -25.94
N LYS A 3 9.66 -9.22 -26.25
CA LYS A 3 8.93 -8.04 -26.72
C LYS A 3 8.24 -7.38 -25.55
N ASN A 4 8.07 -6.07 -25.59
CA ASN A 4 7.19 -5.37 -24.66
C ASN A 4 5.75 -5.85 -24.88
N ILE A 5 5.08 -6.18 -23.76
CA ILE A 5 3.68 -6.60 -23.76
C ILE A 5 2.88 -5.52 -23.03
N CYS A 6 1.83 -5.00 -23.69
CA CYS A 6 0.92 -4.02 -23.12
C CYS A 6 -0.53 -4.51 -23.31
N LEU A 7 -1.20 -4.75 -22.17
CA LEU A 7 -2.59 -5.23 -22.13
C LEU A 7 -3.49 -4.12 -21.60
N PHE A 8 -4.51 -3.74 -22.37
CA PHE A 8 -5.46 -2.68 -22.02
C PHE A 8 -6.78 -3.26 -21.52
N ILE A 9 -7.38 -2.61 -20.52
CA ILE A 9 -8.62 -3.03 -19.86
C ILE A 9 -9.72 -2.02 -20.18
N PRO A 10 -10.94 -2.49 -20.58
CA PRO A 10 -12.08 -1.60 -20.79
C PRO A 10 -12.45 -0.84 -19.52
N TYR A 11 -12.73 0.46 -19.65
CA TYR A 11 -13.11 1.32 -18.52
C TYR A 11 -14.55 1.05 -18.06
N HIS A 12 -14.72 0.70 -16.78
CA HIS A 12 -16.03 0.58 -16.13
C HIS A 12 -16.28 1.72 -15.15
N LYS A 13 -17.49 2.32 -15.20
CA LYS A 13 -17.92 3.42 -14.33
C LYS A 13 -18.43 2.92 -12.97
N ASP A 14 -17.58 2.37 -12.12
CA ASP A 14 -17.98 2.03 -10.75
C ASP A 14 -17.16 2.84 -9.73
N TYR A 15 -17.84 3.67 -8.93
CA TYR A 15 -17.21 4.64 -8.04
C TYR A 15 -16.58 4.04 -6.78
N HIS A 16 -16.82 2.75 -6.49
CA HIS A 16 -16.30 2.07 -5.29
C HIS A 16 -15.29 0.97 -5.58
N SER A 17 -14.81 0.84 -6.81
CA SER A 17 -13.92 -0.21 -7.25
C SER A 17 -12.48 0.28 -7.45
N ILE A 18 -11.56 -0.67 -7.54
CA ILE A 18 -10.25 -0.49 -8.15
C ILE A 18 -10.41 -0.77 -9.64
N HIS A 19 -9.93 0.14 -10.47
CA HIS A 19 -9.88 -0.07 -11.91
C HIS A 19 -8.42 -0.23 -12.34
N THR A 20 -8.09 -1.38 -12.86
CA THR A 20 -6.82 -1.62 -13.54
C THR A 20 -6.96 -1.18 -15.00
N ILE A 21 -5.93 -0.55 -15.55
CA ILE A 21 -5.94 0.05 -16.89
C ILE A 21 -5.12 -0.77 -17.86
N ASN A 22 -3.93 -1.18 -17.42
CA ASN A 22 -3.04 -2.04 -18.19
C ASN A 22 -2.13 -2.83 -17.27
N PHE A 23 -1.61 -3.93 -17.80
CA PHE A 23 -0.53 -4.71 -17.22
C PHE A 23 0.56 -4.82 -18.26
N VAL A 24 1.78 -4.37 -17.94
CA VAL A 24 2.86 -4.18 -18.92
C VAL A 24 4.14 -4.81 -18.43
N LEU A 25 4.85 -5.49 -19.34
CA LEU A 25 6.24 -5.89 -19.18
C LEU A 25 7.13 -4.95 -20.02
N GLU A 26 8.04 -4.27 -19.36
CA GLU A 26 9.02 -3.37 -19.98
C GLU A 26 10.41 -4.04 -19.99
N THR A 27 10.87 -4.45 -21.17
CA THR A 27 12.15 -5.14 -21.35
C THR A 27 13.24 -4.27 -22.00
N LYS A 28 12.81 -3.19 -22.64
CA LYS A 28 13.69 -2.25 -23.31
C LYS A 28 13.28 -0.83 -22.96
N HIS A 29 13.68 -0.43 -21.77
CA HIS A 29 13.39 0.92 -21.33
C HIS A 29 14.27 1.89 -22.11
N GLN A 30 13.63 2.76 -22.91
CA GLN A 30 14.31 3.95 -23.41
C GLN A 30 14.43 4.93 -22.25
N PRO A 31 15.64 5.37 -21.89
CA PRO A 31 15.79 6.28 -20.77
C PRO A 31 14.95 7.54 -21.04
N TYR A 32 14.02 7.81 -20.16
CA TYR A 32 13.34 9.10 -20.19
C TYR A 32 14.36 10.17 -19.80
N THR A 33 14.83 10.91 -20.78
CA THR A 33 15.79 12.01 -20.56
C THR A 33 15.14 13.19 -19.82
N LYS A 34 13.80 13.20 -19.72
CA LYS A 34 13.02 14.21 -19.01
C LYS A 34 12.00 13.52 -18.09
N PRO A 35 11.76 14.10 -16.89
CA PRO A 35 10.70 13.60 -16.02
C PRO A 35 9.34 13.61 -16.73
N ILE A 36 8.60 12.53 -16.56
CA ILE A 36 7.22 12.40 -17.05
C ILE A 36 6.24 12.51 -15.88
N SER A 37 5.06 13.05 -16.15
CA SER A 37 3.93 13.06 -15.22
C SER A 37 2.82 12.18 -15.78
N GLN A 38 2.05 11.57 -14.89
CA GLN A 38 0.95 10.67 -15.26
C GLN A 38 -0.33 11.03 -14.50
N SER A 39 -1.47 10.56 -14.98
CA SER A 39 -2.80 10.83 -14.38
C SER A 39 -3.30 9.69 -13.49
N VAL A 40 -2.57 8.57 -13.43
CA VAL A 40 -2.98 7.34 -12.74
C VAL A 40 -1.88 6.87 -11.81
N TYR A 41 -2.23 6.02 -10.85
CA TYR A 41 -1.25 5.29 -10.06
C TYR A 41 -0.63 4.16 -10.88
N LYS A 42 0.63 3.84 -10.61
CA LYS A 42 1.23 2.59 -11.07
C LYS A 42 1.96 1.92 -9.92
N VAL A 43 1.84 0.61 -9.85
CA VAL A 43 2.73 -0.25 -9.08
C VAL A 43 3.66 -0.96 -10.04
N HIS A 44 4.94 -0.92 -9.75
CA HIS A 44 6.00 -1.52 -10.55
C HIS A 44 6.67 -2.63 -9.77
N TYR A 45 7.00 -3.72 -10.44
CA TYR A 45 7.81 -4.82 -9.91
C TYR A 45 9.08 -4.97 -10.74
N VAL A 46 10.25 -4.84 -10.13
CA VAL A 46 11.53 -5.02 -10.81
C VAL A 46 11.79 -6.50 -11.04
N ARG A 47 11.74 -6.91 -12.30
CA ARG A 47 11.89 -8.31 -12.73
C ARG A 47 13.34 -8.75 -12.75
N SER A 48 14.24 -7.89 -13.22
CA SER A 48 15.67 -8.20 -13.33
C SER A 48 16.51 -6.94 -13.46
N GLY A 49 17.80 -7.06 -13.19
CA GLY A 49 18.79 -6.03 -13.38
C GLY A 49 18.73 -4.90 -12.36
N LYS A 50 19.33 -3.75 -12.73
CA LYS A 50 19.40 -2.55 -11.89
C LYS A 50 19.03 -1.31 -12.66
N GLY A 51 18.40 -0.35 -11.98
CA GLY A 51 18.03 0.94 -12.51
C GLY A 51 17.95 1.99 -11.40
N TYR A 52 17.54 3.19 -11.77
CA TYR A 52 17.28 4.28 -10.82
C TYR A 52 15.91 4.89 -11.10
N ILE A 53 15.21 5.27 -10.05
CA ILE A 53 14.08 6.18 -10.15
C ILE A 53 14.48 7.54 -9.62
N HIS A 54 14.23 8.57 -10.44
CA HIS A 54 14.41 9.97 -10.08
C HIS A 54 13.04 10.57 -9.80
N ILE A 55 12.79 10.92 -8.54
CA ILE A 55 11.49 11.41 -8.09
C ILE A 55 11.67 12.38 -6.92
N MET A 56 10.99 13.53 -6.96
CA MET A 56 11.05 14.53 -5.89
C MET A 56 12.49 14.92 -5.50
N GLY A 57 13.40 15.04 -6.49
CA GLY A 57 14.80 15.41 -6.28
C GLY A 57 15.67 14.32 -5.64
N LYS A 58 15.19 13.08 -5.59
CA LYS A 58 15.92 11.91 -5.07
C LYS A 58 16.23 10.95 -6.20
N ASP A 59 17.43 10.37 -6.16
CA ASP A 59 17.87 9.29 -7.03
C ASP A 59 17.94 8.02 -6.19
N ILE A 60 17.08 7.06 -6.47
CA ILE A 60 16.96 5.85 -5.68
C ILE A 60 17.23 4.64 -6.55
N GLU A 61 18.17 3.79 -6.13
CA GLU A 61 18.50 2.56 -6.81
C GLU A 61 17.35 1.56 -6.72
N LEU A 62 17.03 0.94 -7.84
CA LEU A 62 16.08 -0.14 -8.00
C LEU A 62 16.81 -1.40 -8.41
N LYS A 63 16.46 -2.53 -7.79
CA LYS A 63 17.03 -3.84 -8.06
C LYS A 63 15.97 -4.93 -8.12
N GLU A 64 16.34 -6.06 -8.66
CA GLU A 64 15.48 -7.24 -8.75
C GLU A 64 14.75 -7.54 -7.43
N GLY A 65 13.44 -7.78 -7.52
CA GLY A 65 12.59 -8.02 -6.38
C GLY A 65 12.05 -6.77 -5.67
N ASP A 66 12.39 -5.57 -6.14
CA ASP A 66 11.83 -4.34 -5.59
C ASP A 66 10.44 -4.05 -6.19
N LEU A 67 9.54 -3.57 -5.32
CA LEU A 67 8.27 -2.95 -5.69
C LEU A 67 8.37 -1.44 -5.48
N PHE A 68 7.85 -0.66 -6.41
CA PHE A 68 7.73 0.78 -6.22
C PHE A 68 6.45 1.34 -6.86
N PHE A 69 5.99 2.46 -6.33
CA PHE A 69 4.79 3.15 -6.79
C PHE A 69 5.15 4.48 -7.44
N THR A 70 4.37 4.86 -8.45
CA THR A 70 4.38 6.21 -9.02
C THR A 70 2.97 6.78 -8.95
N PHE A 71 2.87 8.11 -8.78
CA PHE A 71 1.64 8.79 -8.36
C PHE A 71 1.15 9.77 -9.42
N PRO A 72 -0.17 10.03 -9.48
CA PRO A 72 -0.71 11.10 -10.31
C PRO A 72 -0.05 12.44 -10.02
N ALA A 73 0.24 13.20 -11.05
CA ALA A 73 0.83 14.54 -11.00
C ALA A 73 2.20 14.67 -10.30
N VAL A 74 2.83 13.56 -9.90
CA VAL A 74 4.20 13.55 -9.36
C VAL A 74 5.19 13.21 -10.49
N PRO A 75 6.04 14.14 -10.93
CA PRO A 75 7.01 13.89 -11.98
C PRO A 75 8.07 12.88 -11.54
N PHE A 76 8.41 11.95 -12.42
CA PHE A 76 9.46 10.97 -12.22
C PHE A 76 10.13 10.60 -13.55
N SER A 77 11.33 10.05 -13.46
CA SER A 77 11.98 9.34 -14.57
C SER A 77 12.62 8.06 -14.09
N ILE A 78 12.76 7.10 -14.98
CA ILE A 78 13.40 5.81 -14.70
C ILE A 78 14.61 5.71 -15.61
N GLU A 79 15.78 5.46 -15.04
CA GLU A 79 17.02 5.19 -15.75
C GLU A 79 17.31 3.69 -15.70
N SER A 80 17.46 3.07 -16.87
CA SER A 80 17.83 1.66 -16.99
C SER A 80 19.35 1.53 -16.90
N LYS A 81 19.82 0.61 -16.06
CA LYS A 81 21.18 0.08 -16.00
C LYS A 81 21.12 -1.43 -16.17
N GLU A 82 22.23 -2.09 -16.37
CA GLU A 82 22.45 -3.54 -16.24
C GLU A 82 21.24 -4.45 -16.52
N ASN A 83 20.75 -4.52 -17.76
CA ASN A 83 19.62 -5.37 -18.16
C ASN A 83 18.33 -5.16 -17.35
N PHE A 84 18.06 -3.93 -16.98
CA PHE A 84 16.89 -3.57 -16.19
C PHE A 84 15.59 -3.87 -16.93
N SER A 85 14.72 -4.65 -16.27
CA SER A 85 13.40 -5.03 -16.75
C SER A 85 12.42 -4.98 -15.60
N TYR A 86 11.22 -4.47 -15.85
CA TYR A 86 10.18 -4.38 -14.82
C TYR A 86 8.79 -4.58 -15.42
N MET A 87 7.87 -5.01 -14.55
CA MET A 87 6.44 -5.10 -14.85
C MET A 87 5.74 -3.96 -14.15
N TYR A 88 4.60 -3.49 -14.70
CA TYR A 88 3.76 -2.55 -13.97
C TYR A 88 2.28 -2.73 -14.27
N ILE A 89 1.46 -2.39 -13.29
CA ILE A 89 0.01 -2.28 -13.41
C ILE A 89 -0.37 -0.83 -13.15
N SER A 90 -1.08 -0.22 -14.12
CA SER A 90 -1.70 1.09 -13.94
C SER A 90 -3.09 0.93 -13.38
N PHE A 91 -3.44 1.74 -12.40
CA PHE A 91 -4.72 1.63 -11.71
C PHE A 91 -5.22 2.99 -11.20
N LEU A 92 -6.52 3.05 -10.90
CA LEU A 92 -7.18 4.19 -10.29
C LEU A 92 -8.41 3.72 -9.48
N GLY A 93 -9.07 4.65 -8.79
CA GLY A 93 -10.31 4.41 -8.07
C GLY A 93 -10.23 4.76 -6.59
N SER A 94 -11.37 5.05 -5.98
CA SER A 94 -11.46 5.48 -4.59
C SER A 94 -11.00 4.41 -3.60
N ARG A 95 -11.27 3.13 -3.88
CA ARG A 95 -10.80 2.01 -3.07
C ARG A 95 -9.27 1.88 -3.09
N ALA A 96 -8.63 2.18 -4.23
CA ALA A 96 -7.17 2.19 -4.33
C ALA A 96 -6.59 3.25 -3.39
N ASN A 97 -7.13 4.48 -3.41
CA ASN A 97 -6.70 5.56 -2.52
C ASN A 97 -6.81 5.16 -1.05
N MET A 98 -7.95 4.59 -0.63
CA MET A 98 -8.15 4.12 0.76
C MET A 98 -7.15 3.03 1.17
N ILE A 99 -6.84 2.08 0.27
CA ILE A 99 -5.85 1.04 0.56
C ILE A 99 -4.46 1.63 0.69
N MET A 100 -4.06 2.51 -0.24
CA MET A 100 -2.74 3.15 -0.21
C MET A 100 -2.56 4.00 1.05
N GLU A 101 -3.59 4.76 1.45
CA GLU A 101 -3.59 5.52 2.70
C GLU A 101 -3.45 4.59 3.91
N LYS A 102 -4.25 3.53 3.98
CA LYS A 102 -4.18 2.50 5.04
C LYS A 102 -2.79 1.87 5.16
N LEU A 103 -2.14 1.62 4.04
CA LEU A 103 -0.79 1.04 3.99
C LEU A 103 0.32 2.10 4.08
N LYS A 104 -0.04 3.39 4.19
CA LYS A 104 0.88 4.53 4.20
C LYS A 104 1.77 4.59 2.96
N ILE A 105 1.25 4.14 1.81
CA ILE A 105 1.93 4.25 0.51
C ILE A 105 1.67 5.65 -0.03
N ASN A 106 2.73 6.43 -0.19
CA ASN A 106 2.68 7.81 -0.67
C ASN A 106 4.03 8.20 -1.30
N ALA A 107 4.16 9.40 -1.83
CA ALA A 107 5.36 9.86 -2.52
C ALA A 107 6.64 9.88 -1.65
N TYR A 108 6.54 9.75 -0.33
CA TYR A 108 7.68 9.65 0.59
C TYR A 108 7.98 8.22 1.02
N ASN A 109 6.99 7.31 0.91
CA ASN A 109 7.08 5.90 1.25
C ASN A 109 6.48 5.08 0.10
N PHE A 110 7.26 4.80 -0.92
CA PHE A 110 6.77 4.23 -2.18
C PHE A 110 7.64 3.08 -2.71
N ILE A 111 8.76 2.75 -2.07
CA ILE A 111 9.65 1.65 -2.46
C ILE A 111 9.65 0.60 -1.36
N PHE A 112 9.54 -0.67 -1.77
CA PHE A 112 9.52 -1.83 -0.91
C PHE A 112 10.52 -2.84 -1.45
N HIS A 113 11.58 -3.09 -0.70
CA HIS A 113 12.66 -3.98 -1.10
C HIS A 113 12.38 -5.45 -0.78
N GLY A 114 12.99 -6.36 -1.56
CA GLY A 114 12.98 -7.80 -1.29
C GLY A 114 11.60 -8.44 -1.35
N CYS A 115 10.80 -8.09 -2.35
CA CYS A 115 9.46 -8.62 -2.58
C CYS A 115 9.45 -9.88 -3.46
N ASN A 116 10.51 -10.70 -3.42
CA ASN A 116 10.68 -11.87 -4.28
C ASN A 116 9.56 -12.92 -4.11
N ALA A 117 8.91 -12.98 -2.95
CA ALA A 117 7.84 -13.95 -2.69
C ALA A 117 6.63 -13.82 -3.62
N ILE A 118 6.42 -12.64 -4.23
CA ILE A 118 5.30 -12.41 -5.14
C ILE A 118 5.69 -12.47 -6.62
N TYR A 119 6.97 -12.69 -6.94
CA TYR A 119 7.47 -12.71 -8.31
C TYR A 119 6.71 -13.67 -9.22
N SER A 120 6.55 -14.92 -8.79
CA SER A 120 5.88 -15.94 -9.58
C SER A 120 4.43 -15.56 -9.94
N PHE A 121 3.74 -14.85 -9.06
CA PHE A 121 2.37 -14.40 -9.30
C PHE A 121 2.33 -13.30 -10.37
N TRP A 122 3.24 -12.35 -10.32
CA TRP A 122 3.41 -11.33 -11.34
C TRP A 122 3.82 -11.92 -12.69
N GLU A 123 4.81 -12.80 -12.71
CA GLU A 123 5.32 -13.44 -13.93
C GLU A 123 4.26 -14.33 -14.61
N ASN A 124 3.51 -15.11 -13.83
CA ASN A 124 2.43 -15.95 -14.35
C ASN A 124 1.27 -15.13 -14.90
N GLY A 125 1.02 -13.95 -14.35
CA GLY A 125 -0.01 -13.04 -14.87
C GLY A 125 0.22 -12.64 -16.32
N LEU A 126 1.47 -12.48 -16.74
CA LEU A 126 1.81 -12.17 -18.14
C LEU A 126 1.52 -13.33 -19.12
N LYS A 127 1.36 -14.54 -18.61
CA LYS A 127 1.08 -15.76 -19.40
C LYS A 127 -0.40 -16.09 -19.45
N THR A 128 -1.23 -15.33 -18.75
CA THR A 128 -2.69 -15.52 -18.72
C THR A 128 -3.29 -15.07 -20.07
N HIS A 129 -4.39 -15.72 -20.47
CA HIS A 129 -5.11 -15.38 -21.68
C HIS A 129 -5.58 -13.91 -21.65
N GLU A 130 -5.47 -13.21 -22.77
CA GLU A 130 -5.75 -11.77 -22.84
C GLU A 130 -7.18 -11.38 -22.43
N ASP A 131 -8.16 -12.26 -22.66
CA ASP A 131 -9.54 -12.05 -22.22
C ASP A 131 -9.72 -12.01 -20.70
N LEU A 132 -8.72 -12.47 -19.93
CA LEU A 132 -8.72 -12.48 -18.48
C LEU A 132 -7.76 -11.43 -17.87
N THR A 133 -7.28 -10.50 -18.70
CA THR A 133 -6.30 -9.49 -18.30
C THR A 133 -6.80 -8.60 -17.16
N ASP A 134 -8.07 -8.23 -17.18
CA ASP A 134 -8.70 -7.43 -16.12
C ASP A 134 -8.69 -8.17 -14.77
N LEU A 135 -9.11 -9.43 -14.77
CA LEU A 135 -9.17 -10.27 -13.56
C LEU A 135 -7.79 -10.52 -12.99
N ILE A 136 -6.81 -10.85 -13.86
CA ILE A 136 -5.47 -11.15 -13.37
C ILE A 136 -4.75 -9.90 -12.88
N ALA A 137 -4.90 -8.76 -13.57
CA ALA A 137 -4.28 -7.51 -13.14
C ALA A 137 -4.86 -7.02 -11.80
N GLU A 138 -6.18 -7.09 -11.61
CA GLU A 138 -6.80 -6.76 -10.33
C GLU A 138 -6.36 -7.73 -9.23
N SER A 139 -6.32 -9.03 -9.51
CA SER A 139 -5.86 -10.04 -8.56
C SER A 139 -4.41 -9.81 -8.11
N ILE A 140 -3.50 -9.51 -9.05
CA ILE A 140 -2.11 -9.18 -8.75
C ILE A 140 -2.03 -7.91 -7.90
N LEU A 141 -2.77 -6.87 -8.25
CA LEU A 141 -2.80 -5.62 -7.52
C LEU A 141 -3.28 -5.80 -6.09
N LEU A 142 -4.40 -6.49 -5.88
CA LEU A 142 -4.96 -6.77 -4.55
C LEU A 142 -4.04 -7.67 -3.72
N TYR A 143 -3.46 -8.69 -4.34
CA TYR A 143 -2.48 -9.55 -3.67
C TYR A 143 -1.22 -8.77 -3.26
N THR A 144 -0.73 -7.88 -4.13
CA THR A 144 0.40 -7.00 -3.84
C THR A 144 0.13 -6.11 -2.64
N PHE A 145 -1.04 -5.48 -2.58
CA PHE A 145 -1.44 -4.70 -1.40
C PHE A 145 -1.54 -5.54 -0.13
N THR A 146 -2.10 -6.75 -0.23
CA THR A 146 -2.20 -7.67 0.91
C THR A 146 -0.82 -8.08 1.41
N TYR A 147 0.09 -8.41 0.50
CA TYR A 147 1.48 -8.76 0.80
C TYR A 147 2.22 -7.62 1.49
N LEU A 148 2.12 -6.39 0.95
CA LEU A 148 2.72 -5.21 1.56
C LEU A 148 2.12 -4.90 2.93
N GLY A 149 0.80 -5.06 3.09
CA GLY A 149 0.13 -4.92 4.38
C GLY A 149 0.65 -5.92 5.41
N GLY A 150 0.84 -7.18 5.03
CA GLY A 150 1.46 -8.20 5.88
C GLY A 150 2.89 -7.84 6.30
N LYS A 151 3.70 -7.35 5.36
CA LYS A 151 5.08 -6.91 5.60
C LYS A 151 5.12 -5.71 6.55
N THR A 152 4.33 -4.68 6.29
CA THR A 152 4.24 -3.47 7.13
C THR A 152 3.72 -3.79 8.54
N LEU A 153 2.72 -4.66 8.66
CA LEU A 153 2.17 -5.05 9.97
C LEU A 153 3.14 -5.93 10.77
N SER A 154 3.99 -6.71 10.12
CA SER A 154 5.04 -7.51 10.79
C SER A 154 6.22 -6.65 11.25
N GLU A 155 6.51 -5.57 10.55
CA GLU A 155 7.56 -4.58 10.91
C GLU A 155 7.09 -3.60 11.99
N ILE A 156 5.79 -3.33 12.06
CA ILE A 156 5.20 -2.71 13.24
C ILE A 156 5.38 -3.72 14.36
N LYS A 157 6.54 -3.66 15.07
CA LYS A 157 6.84 -4.38 16.30
C LYS A 157 5.54 -4.63 17.05
N LYS A 158 5.25 -5.90 17.41
CA LYS A 158 4.09 -6.39 18.15
C LYS A 158 3.35 -5.22 18.79
N PRO A 159 2.16 -4.84 18.33
CA PRO A 159 1.52 -3.62 18.79
C PRO A 159 1.55 -3.68 20.31
N ASN A 160 2.06 -2.63 20.92
CA ASN A 160 2.14 -2.57 22.36
C ASN A 160 0.73 -2.94 22.85
N THR A 161 0.57 -4.12 23.45
CA THR A 161 -0.72 -4.69 23.85
C THR A 161 -1.55 -3.67 24.63
N LYS A 162 -0.86 -2.73 25.24
CA LYS A 162 -1.37 -1.58 25.96
C LYS A 162 -2.08 -0.56 25.04
N ASN A 163 -1.57 -0.28 23.83
CA ASN A 163 -2.20 0.66 22.89
C ASN A 163 -3.43 0.04 22.21
N GLN A 164 -3.39 -1.26 21.90
CA GLN A 164 -4.58 -1.95 21.38
C GLN A 164 -5.70 -2.03 22.42
N PHE A 165 -5.34 -2.29 23.66
CA PHE A 165 -6.29 -2.32 24.77
C PHE A 165 -6.93 -0.95 24.99
N THR A 166 -6.13 0.10 24.97
CA THR A 166 -6.60 1.49 25.05
C THR A 166 -7.59 1.84 23.95
N MET A 167 -7.31 1.44 22.70
CA MET A 167 -8.24 1.65 21.57
C MET A 167 -9.55 0.88 21.69
N LYS A 168 -9.50 -0.36 22.24
CA LYS A 168 -10.72 -1.15 22.50
C LYS A 168 -11.60 -0.48 23.55
N ILE A 169 -11.00 0.04 24.62
CA ILE A 169 -11.73 0.77 25.66
C ILE A 169 -12.36 2.04 25.07
N LYS A 170 -11.59 2.83 24.30
CA LYS A 170 -12.10 4.05 23.65
C LYS A 170 -13.30 3.72 22.76
N LYS A 171 -13.20 2.72 21.91
CA LYS A 171 -14.27 2.26 21.05
C LYS A 171 -15.52 1.85 21.85
N TYR A 172 -15.34 1.08 22.91
CA TYR A 172 -16.46 0.68 23.79
C TYR A 172 -17.20 1.87 24.37
N ILE A 173 -16.47 2.91 24.80
CA ILE A 173 -17.05 4.14 25.32
C ILE A 173 -17.79 4.90 24.21
N ASP A 174 -17.19 5.04 23.03
CA ASP A 174 -17.80 5.72 21.88
C ASP A 174 -19.09 5.00 21.45
N ASP A 175 -19.07 3.66 21.42
CA ASP A 175 -20.24 2.84 21.08
C ASP A 175 -21.37 2.91 22.14
N ASN A 176 -21.05 3.23 23.41
CA ASN A 176 -21.98 3.31 24.52
C ASN A 176 -22.16 4.74 25.07
N PHE A 177 -21.68 5.75 24.36
CA PHE A 177 -21.72 7.15 24.81
C PHE A 177 -23.14 7.66 25.15
N SER A 178 -24.17 7.15 24.46
CA SER A 178 -25.57 7.51 24.68
C SER A 178 -26.17 6.89 25.94
N ASN A 179 -25.46 6.02 26.64
CA ASN A 179 -25.94 5.37 27.86
C ASN A 179 -25.57 6.19 29.10
N PRO A 180 -26.52 6.90 29.76
CA PRO A 180 -26.24 7.77 30.90
C PRO A 180 -25.80 6.99 32.17
N SER A 181 -25.94 5.68 32.17
CA SER A 181 -25.54 4.80 33.28
C SER A 181 -24.12 4.20 33.05
N LEU A 182 -23.47 4.47 31.93
CA LEU A 182 -22.11 3.97 31.66
C LEU A 182 -21.14 4.42 32.75
N SER A 183 -20.56 3.47 33.45
CA SER A 183 -19.64 3.71 34.56
C SER A 183 -18.29 3.02 34.36
N LEU A 184 -17.29 3.47 35.13
CA LEU A 184 -15.98 2.80 35.17
C LEU A 184 -16.09 1.33 35.59
N LYS A 185 -17.14 0.99 36.33
CA LYS A 185 -17.41 -0.38 36.73
C LYS A 185 -17.81 -1.24 35.53
N ASP A 186 -18.67 -0.73 34.66
CA ASP A 186 -19.14 -1.47 33.49
C ASP A 186 -17.99 -1.75 32.53
N ILE A 187 -17.09 -0.77 32.34
CA ILE A 187 -15.87 -0.93 31.54
C ILE A 187 -14.92 -1.95 32.19
N SER A 188 -14.78 -1.91 33.50
CA SER A 188 -13.95 -2.84 34.28
C SER A 188 -14.47 -4.28 34.15
N ASP A 189 -15.77 -4.46 34.25
CA ASP A 189 -16.45 -5.77 34.16
C ASP A 189 -16.36 -6.31 32.70
N GLU A 190 -16.65 -5.48 31.70
CA GLU A 190 -16.58 -5.85 30.27
C GLU A 190 -15.19 -6.34 29.86
N PHE A 191 -14.15 -5.63 30.26
CA PHE A 191 -12.78 -5.97 29.88
C PHE A 191 -12.06 -6.88 30.88
N SER A 192 -12.69 -7.25 32.00
CA SER A 192 -12.12 -8.08 33.07
C SER A 192 -10.80 -7.51 33.64
N TYR A 193 -10.72 -6.19 33.81
CA TYR A 193 -9.58 -5.49 34.39
C TYR A 193 -9.98 -4.66 35.60
N ASP A 194 -9.02 -4.46 36.51
CA ASP A 194 -9.21 -3.64 37.71
C ASP A 194 -9.50 -2.17 37.36
N LYS A 195 -10.42 -1.54 38.09
CA LYS A 195 -10.83 -0.13 37.89
C LYS A 195 -9.65 0.85 37.96
N LYS A 196 -8.66 0.61 38.85
CA LYS A 196 -7.49 1.47 38.96
C LYS A 196 -6.62 1.38 37.69
N TYR A 197 -6.52 0.19 37.11
CA TYR A 197 -5.80 -0.01 35.86
C TYR A 197 -6.49 0.70 34.71
N ILE A 198 -7.79 0.55 34.54
CA ILE A 198 -8.61 1.27 33.53
C ILE A 198 -8.45 2.79 33.71
N SER A 199 -8.61 3.30 34.95
CA SER A 199 -8.43 4.74 35.25
C SER A 199 -7.03 5.25 34.90
N SER A 200 -5.97 4.44 35.15
CA SER A 200 -4.59 4.81 34.81
C SER A 200 -4.36 4.94 33.31
N ILE A 201 -5.05 4.15 32.51
CA ILE A 201 -5.01 4.22 31.04
C ILE A 201 -5.65 5.52 30.57
N PHE A 202 -6.82 5.88 31.12
CA PHE A 202 -7.50 7.13 30.77
C PHE A 202 -6.66 8.38 31.06
N LYS A 203 -6.02 8.43 32.21
CA LYS A 203 -5.14 9.56 32.55
C LYS A 203 -4.00 9.74 31.53
N LYS A 204 -3.48 8.65 30.99
CA LYS A 204 -2.40 8.70 29.98
C LYS A 204 -2.90 9.18 28.62
N ILE A 205 -4.14 8.85 28.24
CA ILE A 205 -4.76 9.31 26.99
C ILE A 205 -4.94 10.83 27.02
N GLN A 206 -5.49 11.37 28.11
CA GLN A 206 -5.70 12.80 28.26
C GLN A 206 -4.38 13.60 28.18
N VAL A 207 -3.30 13.10 28.81
CA VAL A 207 -2.00 13.77 28.76
C VAL A 207 -1.40 13.79 27.35
N SER A 208 -1.61 12.74 26.53
CA SER A 208 -1.06 12.66 25.17
C SER A 208 -1.83 13.54 24.16
N GLU A 209 -3.11 13.80 24.38
CA GLU A 209 -3.90 14.72 23.55
C GLU A 209 -3.55 16.20 23.80
N PHE A 210 -3.15 16.54 25.02
CA PHE A 210 -2.74 17.92 25.38
C PHE A 210 -1.29 18.25 24.96
N GLN A 211 -0.46 17.29 24.60
CA GLN A 211 0.92 17.53 24.16
C GLN A 211 1.07 17.67 22.63
N ASN A 212 0.00 17.42 21.86
CA ASN A 212 -0.03 17.53 20.40
C ASN A 212 -0.86 18.72 19.89
N THR A 213 -1.20 19.68 20.76
CA THR A 213 -1.82 20.96 20.43
C THR A 213 -0.82 22.08 20.71
#